data_7c764824c1e56a081fc42a8fa82efc05
#
_entry.id   7c764824c1e56a081fc42a8fa82efc05
#
_cell.length_a   1.000
_cell.length_b   1.000
_cell.length_c   1.000
_cell.angle_alpha   90.00
_cell.angle_beta   90.00
_cell.angle_gamma   90.00
#
_symmetry.space_group_name_H-M   'P 1'
#
loop_
_entity.id
_entity.type
_entity.pdbx_description
1 polymer ?
#
loop_
_entity_poly.entity_id
_entity_poly.type
_entity_poly.pdbx_seq_one_letter_code
_entity_poly.pdbx_strand_id
1 'polypeptide(L)'
;MPPALVRRIALCALIALPAIVFRVSGLRPDPVLDLVVFGAAVVAASFLLAWAAEAAQKDISGALAIALLALIAVLPEYAVDLYYAFRSGSDPAYEQYAAANMTGSNRLLLGFGWPHVVLVALLIERRRARRNRVAAPRALTLPRDSRIDVGFLALLALAAFAIPLMGQIAIWVGVILILVFVAYLWRAGQAHDEGEEQFVGPAALIVALPTRVRRGVVIGLFVASAAVILAVAEPFAESLVDAGGAIGIDSYFLVQWLAPLASEAPEFIIAVMFALRGMGAAAIGTLIASKVNQWSLLVGSLPIAHWAGGGGTDLALDARQIEEFVLTASQTVMGVALILALRFHWWSALGLAAIFALQFAVTDTSGRYVLSAVQLAIAVVALIVHRRSILPTLAAPFRRPVSAEHPGGSERDRPRMTR
;
A
#
# COMPACT_ATOMS: atom_id res chain seq x y z
N MET A 1 -25.42 -11.04 -14.75
CA MET A 1 -23.97 -10.99 -14.44
C MET A 1 -23.24 -11.99 -15.32
N PRO A 2 -22.03 -11.66 -15.83
CA PRO A 2 -21.22 -12.62 -16.61
C PRO A 2 -20.87 -13.86 -15.75
N PRO A 3 -20.95 -15.10 -16.30
CA PRO A 3 -20.66 -16.31 -15.54
C PRO A 3 -19.26 -16.33 -14.91
N ALA A 4 -18.29 -15.73 -15.58
CA ALA A 4 -16.92 -15.60 -15.09
C ALA A 4 -16.83 -14.74 -13.81
N LEU A 5 -17.62 -13.68 -13.71
CA LEU A 5 -17.67 -12.83 -12.52
C LEU A 5 -18.33 -13.56 -11.36
N VAL A 6 -19.49 -14.20 -11.62
CA VAL A 6 -20.23 -14.99 -10.61
C VAL A 6 -19.34 -16.09 -10.02
N ARG A 7 -18.63 -16.83 -10.88
CA ARG A 7 -17.71 -17.90 -10.44
C ARG A 7 -16.60 -17.37 -9.53
N ARG A 8 -16.02 -16.20 -9.83
CA ARG A 8 -14.95 -15.61 -9.01
C ARG A 8 -15.46 -15.13 -7.66
N ILE A 9 -16.62 -14.47 -7.65
CA ILE A 9 -17.26 -14.04 -6.39
C ILE A 9 -17.64 -15.27 -5.54
N ALA A 10 -18.24 -16.30 -6.16
CA ALA A 10 -18.60 -17.53 -5.47
C ALA A 10 -17.37 -18.26 -4.90
N LEU A 11 -16.25 -18.27 -5.62
CA LEU A 11 -15.00 -18.85 -5.12
C LEU A 11 -14.51 -18.12 -3.86
N CYS A 12 -14.46 -16.77 -3.88
CA CYS A 12 -14.08 -16.00 -2.69
C CYS A 12 -15.05 -16.24 -1.52
N ALA A 13 -16.35 -16.28 -1.78
CA ALA A 13 -17.35 -16.58 -0.76
C ALA A 13 -17.17 -18.00 -0.17
N LEU A 14 -16.89 -18.99 -1.02
CA LEU A 14 -16.64 -20.37 -0.59
C LEU A 14 -15.37 -20.48 0.27
N ILE A 15 -14.32 -19.74 -0.07
CA ILE A 15 -13.07 -19.69 0.72
C ILE A 15 -13.32 -19.03 2.07
N ALA A 16 -14.14 -17.98 2.12
CA ALA A 16 -14.44 -17.27 3.37
C ALA A 16 -15.44 -18.01 4.28
N LEU A 17 -16.25 -18.90 3.73
CA LEU A 17 -17.34 -19.58 4.47
C LEU A 17 -16.87 -20.37 5.70
N PRO A 18 -15.77 -21.17 5.67
CA PRO A 18 -15.28 -21.87 6.86
C PRO A 18 -14.95 -20.93 8.02
N ALA A 19 -14.34 -19.78 7.73
CA ALA A 19 -13.99 -18.79 8.76
C ALA A 19 -15.24 -18.20 9.43
N ILE A 20 -16.29 -17.93 8.66
CA ILE A 20 -17.56 -17.46 9.21
C ILE A 20 -18.22 -18.56 10.07
N VAL A 21 -18.17 -19.81 9.63
CA VAL A 21 -18.66 -20.94 10.42
C VAL A 21 -17.88 -21.05 11.75
N PHE A 22 -16.55 -20.98 11.73
CA PHE A 22 -15.71 -21.01 12.93
C PHE A 22 -16.04 -19.82 13.86
N ARG A 23 -16.18 -18.61 13.29
CA ARG A 23 -16.51 -17.40 14.07
C ARG A 23 -17.86 -17.52 14.78
N VAL A 24 -18.89 -17.99 14.09
CA VAL A 24 -20.26 -18.09 14.61
C VAL A 24 -20.42 -19.26 15.60
N SER A 25 -19.79 -20.39 15.31
CA SER A 25 -19.87 -21.59 16.17
C SER A 25 -18.93 -21.55 17.38
N GLY A 26 -17.96 -20.63 17.40
CA GLY A 26 -16.92 -20.59 18.43
C GLY A 26 -15.90 -21.73 18.33
N LEU A 27 -15.90 -22.50 17.23
CA LEU A 27 -14.94 -23.59 17.00
C LEU A 27 -13.52 -23.03 16.85
N ARG A 28 -12.58 -23.57 17.59
CA ARG A 28 -11.14 -23.28 17.55
C ARG A 28 -10.37 -24.61 17.63
N PRO A 29 -10.33 -25.38 16.53
CA PRO A 29 -9.82 -26.75 16.59
C PRO A 29 -8.31 -26.84 16.78
N ASP A 30 -7.56 -25.95 16.14
CA ASP A 30 -6.10 -25.93 16.17
C ASP A 30 -5.58 -24.55 15.72
N PRO A 31 -4.57 -23.95 16.39
CA PRO A 31 -4.07 -22.62 16.05
C PRO A 31 -3.59 -22.45 14.61
N VAL A 32 -2.94 -23.48 14.03
CA VAL A 32 -2.44 -23.44 12.66
C VAL A 32 -3.60 -23.55 11.66
N LEU A 33 -4.59 -24.40 11.94
CA LEU A 33 -5.78 -24.48 11.11
C LEU A 33 -6.60 -23.19 11.17
N ASP A 34 -6.74 -22.59 12.35
CA ASP A 34 -7.40 -21.30 12.52
C ASP A 34 -6.70 -20.22 11.70
N LEU A 35 -5.37 -20.16 11.77
CA LEU A 35 -4.56 -19.23 10.97
C LEU A 35 -4.81 -19.40 9.47
N VAL A 36 -4.82 -20.62 8.98
CA VAL A 36 -5.08 -20.92 7.55
C VAL A 36 -6.49 -20.52 7.15
N VAL A 37 -7.48 -20.88 7.95
CA VAL A 37 -8.90 -20.64 7.66
C VAL A 37 -9.22 -19.12 7.71
N PHE A 38 -8.82 -18.43 8.77
CA PHE A 38 -9.08 -17.00 8.90
C PHE A 38 -8.22 -16.17 7.93
N GLY A 39 -6.95 -16.54 7.71
CA GLY A 39 -6.08 -15.91 6.74
C GLY A 39 -6.62 -16.04 5.30
N ALA A 40 -7.10 -17.22 4.91
CA ALA A 40 -7.73 -17.42 3.61
C ALA A 40 -8.99 -16.57 3.44
N ALA A 41 -9.78 -16.37 4.51
CA ALA A 41 -10.96 -15.51 4.49
C ALA A 41 -10.58 -14.04 4.35
N VAL A 42 -9.54 -13.55 5.05
CA VAL A 42 -9.00 -12.20 4.88
C VAL A 42 -8.59 -11.97 3.43
N VAL A 43 -7.78 -12.86 2.84
CA VAL A 43 -7.37 -12.78 1.44
C VAL A 43 -8.57 -12.74 0.49
N ALA A 44 -9.52 -13.64 0.65
CA ALA A 44 -10.70 -13.72 -0.21
C ALA A 44 -11.58 -12.45 -0.12
N ALA A 45 -11.82 -11.95 1.09
CA ALA A 45 -12.57 -10.72 1.32
C ALA A 45 -11.83 -9.49 0.79
N SER A 46 -10.51 -9.43 0.94
CA SER A 46 -9.66 -8.36 0.39
C SER A 46 -9.74 -8.30 -1.14
N PHE A 47 -9.78 -9.45 -1.83
CA PHE A 47 -10.01 -9.46 -3.28
C PHE A 47 -11.38 -8.89 -3.67
N LEU A 48 -12.45 -9.27 -2.97
CA LEU A 48 -13.80 -8.75 -3.25
C LEU A 48 -13.83 -7.23 -3.03
N LEU A 49 -13.20 -6.76 -1.96
CA LEU A 49 -13.10 -5.34 -1.61
C LEU A 49 -12.34 -4.56 -2.68
N ALA A 50 -11.17 -5.05 -3.10
CA ALA A 50 -10.32 -4.43 -4.10
C ALA A 50 -11.02 -4.33 -5.47
N TRP A 51 -11.72 -5.39 -5.91
CA TRP A 51 -12.51 -5.35 -7.16
C TRP A 51 -13.66 -4.33 -7.09
N ALA A 52 -14.31 -4.23 -5.92
CA ALA A 52 -15.37 -3.25 -5.70
C ALA A 52 -14.80 -1.82 -5.71
N ALA A 53 -13.66 -1.58 -5.02
CA ALA A 53 -13.00 -0.28 -4.96
C ALA A 53 -12.53 0.20 -6.35
N GLU A 54 -11.89 -0.68 -7.12
CA GLU A 54 -11.48 -0.38 -8.49
C GLU A 54 -12.69 -0.08 -9.39
N ALA A 55 -13.74 -0.91 -9.33
CA ALA A 55 -14.93 -0.70 -10.17
C ALA A 55 -15.75 0.54 -9.78
N ALA A 56 -15.71 0.95 -8.50
CA ALA A 56 -16.43 2.12 -8.00
C ALA A 56 -15.91 3.43 -8.60
N GLN A 57 -14.63 3.50 -8.98
CA GLN A 57 -14.00 4.66 -9.60
C GLN A 57 -14.77 5.12 -10.86
N LYS A 58 -15.40 4.17 -11.57
CA LYS A 58 -16.23 4.49 -12.74
C LYS A 58 -17.47 5.36 -12.43
N ASP A 59 -17.99 5.25 -11.24
CA ASP A 59 -19.25 5.92 -10.82
C ASP A 59 -19.04 7.10 -9.87
N ILE A 60 -17.82 7.24 -9.34
CA ILE A 60 -17.51 8.20 -8.28
C ILE A 60 -16.45 9.17 -8.83
N SER A 61 -16.84 10.42 -8.97
CA SER A 61 -15.94 11.50 -9.35
C SER A 61 -15.67 12.43 -8.17
N GLY A 62 -14.51 13.08 -8.18
CA GLY A 62 -14.12 14.04 -7.18
C GLY A 62 -13.18 13.49 -6.10
N ALA A 63 -12.34 14.39 -5.57
CA ALA A 63 -11.25 14.06 -4.65
C ALA A 63 -11.71 13.34 -3.37
N LEU A 64 -12.85 13.75 -2.80
CA LEU A 64 -13.38 13.14 -1.58
C LEU A 64 -13.83 11.69 -1.81
N ALA A 65 -14.40 11.42 -2.96
CA ALA A 65 -14.87 10.08 -3.30
C ALA A 65 -13.70 9.12 -3.53
N ILE A 66 -12.66 9.57 -4.24
CA ILE A 66 -11.40 8.82 -4.42
C ILE A 66 -10.74 8.57 -3.06
N ALA A 67 -10.73 9.56 -2.17
CA ALA A 67 -10.23 9.43 -0.81
C ALA A 67 -10.97 8.36 -0.01
N LEU A 68 -12.29 8.36 -0.07
CA LEU A 68 -13.13 7.36 0.61
C LEU A 68 -12.87 5.94 0.07
N LEU A 69 -12.74 5.80 -1.25
CA LEU A 69 -12.43 4.52 -1.88
C LEU A 69 -11.04 4.01 -1.46
N ALA A 70 -10.04 4.89 -1.42
CA ALA A 70 -8.71 4.55 -0.94
C ALA A 70 -8.74 4.07 0.51
N LEU A 71 -9.52 4.74 1.38
CA LEU A 71 -9.70 4.34 2.77
C LEU A 71 -10.38 2.97 2.91
N ILE A 72 -11.38 2.70 2.09
CA ILE A 72 -12.10 1.41 2.11
C ILE A 72 -11.18 0.27 1.60
N ALA A 73 -10.38 0.53 0.57
CA ALA A 73 -9.50 -0.49 -0.03
C ALA A 73 -8.45 -1.04 0.96
N VAL A 74 -8.01 -0.23 1.91
CA VAL A 74 -7.01 -0.62 2.93
C VAL A 74 -7.63 -1.23 4.21
N LEU A 75 -8.95 -1.40 4.25
CA LEU A 75 -9.65 -1.94 5.42
C LEU A 75 -9.08 -3.27 5.96
N PRO A 76 -8.65 -4.24 5.13
CA PRO A 76 -8.09 -5.50 5.63
C PRO A 76 -6.85 -5.32 6.50
N GLU A 77 -5.93 -4.47 6.06
CA GLU A 77 -4.71 -4.12 6.78
C GLU A 77 -5.05 -3.40 8.10
N TYR A 78 -5.90 -2.38 8.02
CA TYR A 78 -6.33 -1.61 9.18
C TYR A 78 -7.07 -2.44 10.22
N ALA A 79 -7.89 -3.40 9.81
CA ALA A 79 -8.64 -4.23 10.74
C ALA A 79 -7.71 -5.05 11.63
N VAL A 80 -6.57 -5.51 11.13
CA VAL A 80 -5.56 -6.27 11.88
C VAL A 80 -4.70 -5.33 12.74
N ASP A 81 -4.17 -4.25 12.15
CA ASP A 81 -3.30 -3.30 12.86
C ASP A 81 -4.01 -2.62 14.03
N LEU A 82 -5.23 -2.13 13.78
CA LEU A 82 -6.02 -1.46 14.82
C LEU A 82 -6.49 -2.44 15.88
N TYR A 83 -6.70 -3.72 15.56
CA TYR A 83 -6.97 -4.74 16.57
C TYR A 83 -5.79 -4.87 17.55
N TYR A 84 -4.57 -5.06 17.05
CA TYR A 84 -3.39 -5.16 17.91
C TYR A 84 -3.18 -3.87 18.73
N ALA A 85 -3.29 -2.71 18.10
CA ALA A 85 -3.14 -1.44 18.77
C ALA A 85 -4.24 -1.20 19.83
N PHE A 86 -5.48 -1.57 19.58
CA PHE A 86 -6.57 -1.50 20.55
C PHE A 86 -6.35 -2.46 21.71
N ARG A 87 -5.98 -3.71 21.43
CA ARG A 87 -5.69 -4.72 22.47
C ARG A 87 -4.51 -4.31 23.34
N SER A 88 -3.49 -3.67 22.76
CA SER A 88 -2.34 -3.19 23.51
C SER A 88 -2.69 -2.15 24.58
N GLY A 89 -3.83 -1.45 24.44
CA GLY A 89 -4.30 -0.52 25.47
C GLY A 89 -4.71 -1.17 26.78
N SER A 90 -5.13 -2.43 26.76
CA SER A 90 -5.53 -3.22 27.93
C SER A 90 -4.58 -4.37 28.27
N ASP A 91 -3.77 -4.81 27.32
CA ASP A 91 -2.82 -5.91 27.45
C ASP A 91 -1.46 -5.53 26.82
N PRO A 92 -0.44 -5.20 27.65
CA PRO A 92 0.89 -4.80 27.17
C PRO A 92 1.58 -5.86 26.29
N ALA A 93 1.20 -7.14 26.37
CA ALA A 93 1.77 -8.18 25.52
C ALA A 93 1.50 -7.93 24.02
N TYR A 94 0.46 -7.16 23.70
CA TYR A 94 0.09 -6.80 22.32
C TYR A 94 0.82 -5.55 21.79
N GLU A 95 1.50 -4.76 22.62
CA GLU A 95 2.21 -3.55 22.18
C GLU A 95 3.22 -3.87 21.05
N GLN A 96 3.96 -4.96 21.19
CA GLN A 96 4.93 -5.38 20.19
C GLN A 96 4.28 -5.68 18.81
N TYR A 97 3.05 -6.20 18.79
CA TYR A 97 2.39 -6.59 17.53
C TYR A 97 1.81 -5.40 16.78
N ALA A 98 1.41 -4.34 17.49
CA ALA A 98 0.85 -3.13 16.87
C ALA A 98 1.82 -2.48 15.87
N ALA A 99 3.13 -2.48 16.18
CA ALA A 99 4.15 -1.95 15.28
C ALA A 99 4.72 -2.99 14.32
N ALA A 100 4.62 -4.29 14.64
CA ALA A 100 5.18 -5.38 13.85
C ALA A 100 4.54 -5.47 12.46
N ASN A 101 3.21 -5.53 12.39
CA ASN A 101 2.48 -5.64 11.12
C ASN A 101 2.76 -4.43 10.24
N MET A 102 2.67 -3.21 10.77
CA MET A 102 2.92 -1.97 10.04
C MET A 102 4.36 -1.90 9.47
N THR A 103 5.38 -2.24 10.26
CA THR A 103 6.77 -2.23 9.76
C THR A 103 7.03 -3.31 8.73
N GLY A 104 6.40 -4.48 8.89
CA GLY A 104 6.44 -5.59 7.93
C GLY A 104 5.78 -5.22 6.61
N SER A 105 4.56 -4.71 6.64
CA SER A 105 3.77 -4.19 5.53
C SER A 105 4.58 -3.20 4.69
N ASN A 106 5.10 -2.17 5.35
CA ASN A 106 5.92 -1.15 4.71
C ASN A 106 7.16 -1.72 4.00
N ARG A 107 7.86 -2.69 4.62
CA ARG A 107 9.05 -3.30 4.02
C ARG A 107 8.71 -4.28 2.91
N LEU A 108 7.62 -5.03 3.05
CA LEU A 108 7.12 -5.95 2.03
C LEU A 108 6.73 -5.20 0.75
N LEU A 109 5.97 -4.11 0.90
CA LEU A 109 5.53 -3.30 -0.21
C LEU A 109 6.71 -2.74 -1.02
N LEU A 110 7.71 -2.18 -0.33
CA LEU A 110 8.87 -1.57 -0.98
C LEU A 110 9.89 -2.59 -1.47
N GLY A 111 10.20 -3.61 -0.67
CA GLY A 111 11.28 -4.56 -0.95
C GLY A 111 10.86 -5.72 -1.86
N PHE A 112 9.58 -6.08 -1.83
CA PHE A 112 9.01 -7.12 -2.67
C PHE A 112 8.10 -6.54 -3.76
N GLY A 113 7.10 -5.75 -3.40
CA GLY A 113 6.07 -5.25 -4.33
C GLY A 113 6.65 -4.40 -5.45
N TRP A 114 7.38 -3.33 -5.11
CA TRP A 114 7.96 -2.41 -6.10
C TRP A 114 8.90 -3.11 -7.08
N PRO A 115 9.90 -3.91 -6.63
CA PRO A 115 10.78 -4.64 -7.53
C PRO A 115 10.05 -5.57 -8.49
N HIS A 116 9.09 -6.35 -8.01
CA HIS A 116 8.35 -7.28 -8.84
C HIS A 116 7.57 -6.58 -9.94
N VAL A 117 6.83 -5.53 -9.59
CA VAL A 117 6.05 -4.73 -10.54
C VAL A 117 6.94 -4.10 -11.60
N VAL A 118 8.08 -3.49 -11.20
CA VAL A 118 9.02 -2.87 -12.14
C VAL A 118 9.66 -3.90 -13.07
N LEU A 119 10.11 -5.04 -12.52
CA LEU A 119 10.74 -6.08 -13.33
C LEU A 119 9.76 -6.69 -14.33
N VAL A 120 8.51 -6.98 -13.90
CA VAL A 120 7.44 -7.46 -14.79
C VAL A 120 7.13 -6.45 -15.88
N ALA A 121 6.93 -5.17 -15.53
CA ALA A 121 6.67 -4.10 -16.49
C ALA A 121 7.80 -3.99 -17.54
N LEU A 122 9.05 -3.94 -17.09
CA LEU A 122 10.21 -3.87 -17.98
C LEU A 122 10.38 -5.12 -18.86
N LEU A 123 10.02 -6.31 -18.36
CA LEU A 123 10.02 -7.53 -19.17
C LEU A 123 8.99 -7.44 -20.30
N ILE A 124 7.79 -6.95 -20.03
CA ILE A 124 6.74 -6.74 -21.05
C ILE A 124 7.17 -5.70 -22.06
N GLU A 125 7.69 -4.55 -21.59
CA GLU A 125 8.18 -3.49 -22.49
C GLU A 125 9.36 -3.97 -23.35
N ARG A 126 10.28 -4.76 -22.81
CA ARG A 126 11.38 -5.39 -23.56
C ARG A 126 10.86 -6.36 -24.63
N ARG A 127 9.84 -7.16 -24.34
CA ARG A 127 9.21 -8.05 -25.34
C ARG A 127 8.56 -7.24 -26.46
N ARG A 128 7.85 -6.15 -26.14
CA ARG A 128 7.25 -5.23 -27.11
C ARG A 128 8.33 -4.55 -27.97
N ALA A 129 9.40 -4.06 -27.33
CA ALA A 129 10.51 -3.41 -28.02
C ALA A 129 11.21 -4.35 -29.02
N ARG A 130 11.45 -5.61 -28.63
CA ARG A 130 12.00 -6.64 -29.56
C ARG A 130 11.08 -6.88 -30.75
N ARG A 131 9.77 -6.98 -30.53
CA ARG A 131 8.78 -7.17 -31.59
C ARG A 131 8.76 -5.98 -32.57
N ASN A 132 8.89 -4.77 -32.04
CA ASN A 132 8.87 -3.52 -32.83
C ASN A 132 10.27 -3.11 -33.30
N ARG A 133 11.32 -3.90 -33.06
CA ARG A 133 12.73 -3.63 -33.44
C ARG A 133 13.27 -2.29 -32.93
N VAL A 134 12.83 -1.86 -31.74
CA VAL A 134 13.33 -0.67 -31.05
C VAL A 134 14.17 -1.03 -29.84
N ALA A 135 14.95 -0.06 -29.33
CA ALA A 135 15.79 -0.28 -28.14
C ALA A 135 14.93 -0.59 -26.91
N ALA A 136 15.33 -1.62 -26.17
CA ALA A 136 14.61 -2.04 -24.96
C ALA A 136 14.84 -1.03 -23.81
N PRO A 137 13.80 -0.61 -23.09
CA PRO A 137 13.93 0.30 -21.97
C PRO A 137 14.70 -0.35 -20.81
N ARG A 138 15.51 0.44 -20.11
CA ARG A 138 16.29 0.02 -18.92
C ARG A 138 15.69 0.53 -17.62
N ALA A 139 14.69 1.40 -17.71
CA ALA A 139 14.01 1.98 -16.57
C ALA A 139 12.53 2.17 -16.91
N LEU A 140 11.68 1.98 -15.91
CA LEU A 140 10.29 2.40 -15.95
C LEU A 140 10.24 3.90 -15.69
N THR A 141 9.54 4.65 -16.54
CA THR A 141 9.37 6.10 -16.39
C THR A 141 7.99 6.38 -15.81
N LEU A 142 7.96 7.17 -14.74
CA LEU A 142 6.75 7.63 -14.08
C LEU A 142 6.28 8.97 -14.69
N PRO A 143 4.98 9.23 -14.76
CA PRO A 143 4.44 10.52 -15.17
C PRO A 143 4.84 11.64 -14.22
N ARG A 144 4.77 12.89 -14.67
CA ARG A 144 5.18 14.05 -13.84
C ARG A 144 4.33 14.22 -12.60
N ASP A 145 3.07 13.83 -12.65
CA ASP A 145 2.10 13.94 -11.55
C ASP A 145 2.45 13.03 -10.38
N SER A 146 3.09 11.87 -10.63
CA SER A 146 3.65 11.00 -9.58
C SER A 146 4.68 11.72 -8.68
N ARG A 147 5.12 12.92 -9.08
CA ARG A 147 6.03 13.72 -8.25
C ARG A 147 5.37 14.18 -6.95
N ILE A 148 4.04 14.31 -6.92
CA ILE A 148 3.28 14.62 -5.70
C ILE A 148 3.38 13.45 -4.73
N ASP A 149 3.12 12.23 -5.19
CA ASP A 149 3.16 11.02 -4.37
C ASP A 149 4.57 10.78 -3.81
N VAL A 150 5.59 10.87 -4.68
CA VAL A 150 7.00 10.73 -4.29
C VAL A 150 7.42 11.84 -3.32
N GLY A 151 6.90 13.05 -3.49
CA GLY A 151 7.18 14.19 -2.61
C GLY A 151 6.61 14.01 -1.21
N PHE A 152 5.34 13.59 -1.10
CA PHE A 152 4.73 13.26 0.20
C PHE A 152 5.45 12.08 0.85
N LEU A 153 5.75 11.03 0.10
CA LEU A 153 6.49 9.88 0.62
C LEU A 153 7.89 10.28 1.11
N ALA A 154 8.58 11.19 0.42
CA ALA A 154 9.88 11.71 0.85
C ALA A 154 9.79 12.43 2.20
N LEU A 155 8.79 13.29 2.38
CA LEU A 155 8.56 14.00 3.64
C LEU A 155 8.22 13.02 4.77
N LEU A 156 7.34 12.05 4.51
CA LEU A 156 6.96 11.03 5.48
C LEU A 156 8.12 10.11 5.84
N ALA A 157 8.96 9.71 4.88
CA ALA A 157 10.14 8.89 5.12
C ALA A 157 11.15 9.57 6.05
N LEU A 158 11.31 10.89 5.94
CA LEU A 158 12.15 11.67 6.86
C LEU A 158 11.49 11.81 8.23
N ALA A 159 10.18 12.10 8.27
CA ALA A 159 9.42 12.22 9.51
C ALA A 159 9.37 10.89 10.30
N ALA A 160 9.42 9.75 9.60
CA ALA A 160 9.39 8.42 10.20
C ALA A 160 10.54 8.18 11.20
N PHE A 161 11.70 8.84 11.03
CA PHE A 161 12.81 8.73 11.98
C PHE A 161 12.52 9.40 13.33
N ALA A 162 11.53 10.32 13.40
CA ALA A 162 11.14 10.91 14.67
C ALA A 162 10.57 9.85 15.64
N ILE A 163 9.89 8.83 15.13
CA ILE A 163 9.26 7.77 15.93
C ILE A 163 10.31 6.98 16.75
N PRO A 164 11.33 6.33 16.13
CA PRO A 164 12.34 5.61 16.89
C PRO A 164 13.21 6.52 17.76
N LEU A 165 13.38 7.80 17.39
CA LEU A 165 14.11 8.78 18.22
C LEU A 165 13.35 9.16 19.49
N MET A 166 12.01 9.18 19.45
CA MET A 166 11.16 9.39 20.63
C MET A 166 10.94 8.11 21.45
N GLY A 167 11.20 6.92 20.88
CA GLY A 167 10.92 5.63 21.51
C GLY A 167 9.43 5.33 21.67
N GLN A 168 8.56 6.07 20.95
CA GLN A 168 7.11 5.92 21.04
C GLN A 168 6.39 6.55 19.85
N ILE A 169 5.15 6.13 19.62
CA ILE A 169 4.24 6.81 18.70
C ILE A 169 3.27 7.63 19.54
N ALA A 170 3.56 8.92 19.72
CA ALA A 170 2.71 9.82 20.48
C ALA A 170 1.42 10.17 19.71
N ILE A 171 0.29 10.34 20.41
CA ILE A 171 -1.01 10.65 19.78
C ILE A 171 -0.97 11.94 18.95
N TRP A 172 -0.21 12.96 19.38
CA TRP A 172 -0.05 14.21 18.62
C TRP A 172 0.69 13.99 17.30
N VAL A 173 1.69 13.07 17.27
CA VAL A 173 2.35 12.66 16.03
C VAL A 173 1.35 11.96 15.13
N GLY A 174 0.53 11.06 15.70
CA GLY A 174 -0.54 10.38 14.99
C GLY A 174 -1.50 11.36 14.31
N VAL A 175 -1.95 12.38 15.04
CA VAL A 175 -2.84 13.42 14.49
C VAL A 175 -2.15 14.18 13.34
N ILE A 176 -0.88 14.55 13.47
CA ILE A 176 -0.12 15.22 12.39
C ILE A 176 -0.04 14.32 11.15
N LEU A 177 0.27 13.03 11.33
CA LEU A 177 0.37 12.08 10.21
C LEU A 177 -0.97 11.92 9.49
N ILE A 178 -2.09 11.85 10.23
CA ILE A 178 -3.44 11.82 9.65
C ILE A 178 -3.73 13.11 8.87
N LEU A 179 -3.37 14.28 9.40
CA LEU A 179 -3.53 15.55 8.69
C LEU A 179 -2.68 15.61 7.41
N VAL A 180 -1.46 15.04 7.43
CA VAL A 180 -0.63 14.90 6.23
C VAL A 180 -1.31 14.01 5.20
N PHE A 181 -1.95 12.91 5.62
CA PHE A 181 -2.72 12.06 4.71
C PHE A 181 -3.91 12.80 4.08
N VAL A 182 -4.66 13.54 4.87
CA VAL A 182 -5.77 14.37 4.35
C VAL A 182 -5.25 15.39 3.33
N ALA A 183 -4.13 16.06 3.64
CA ALA A 183 -3.47 16.98 2.70
C ALA A 183 -3.01 16.27 1.42
N TYR A 184 -2.47 15.06 1.54
CA TYR A 184 -2.10 14.22 0.41
C TYR A 184 -3.30 13.91 -0.49
N LEU A 185 -4.39 13.40 0.08
CA LEU A 185 -5.61 13.09 -0.68
C LEU A 185 -6.19 14.31 -1.39
N TRP A 186 -6.21 15.45 -0.69
CA TRP A 186 -6.66 16.71 -1.29
C TRP A 186 -5.79 17.13 -2.47
N ARG A 187 -4.46 16.99 -2.36
CA ARG A 187 -3.50 17.34 -3.42
C ARG A 187 -3.55 16.34 -4.59
N ALA A 188 -3.59 15.05 -4.30
CA ALA A 188 -3.71 14.00 -5.30
C ALA A 188 -5.00 14.15 -6.11
N GLY A 189 -6.11 14.45 -5.44
CA GLY A 189 -7.40 14.68 -6.10
C GLY A 189 -7.44 15.90 -7.02
N GLN A 190 -6.57 16.91 -6.81
CA GLN A 190 -6.44 18.06 -7.72
C GLN A 190 -5.58 17.78 -8.97
N ALA A 191 -4.73 16.76 -8.90
CA ALA A 191 -3.80 16.43 -9.98
C ALA A 191 -4.35 15.37 -10.96
N HIS A 192 -5.48 14.75 -10.63
CA HIS A 192 -6.11 13.77 -11.52
C HIS A 192 -6.71 14.47 -12.73
N ASP A 193 -6.02 14.37 -13.87
CA ASP A 193 -6.62 14.59 -15.18
C ASP A 193 -7.60 13.44 -15.46
N GLU A 194 -8.73 13.76 -16.11
CA GLU A 194 -9.76 12.79 -16.55
C GLU A 194 -9.20 11.86 -17.68
N GLY A 195 -8.06 11.22 -17.44
CA GLY A 195 -7.55 10.19 -18.34
C GLY A 195 -8.50 8.99 -18.35
N GLU A 196 -8.60 8.28 -19.47
CA GLU A 196 -9.38 7.05 -19.56
C GLU A 196 -8.92 6.05 -18.49
N GLU A 197 -9.73 5.86 -17.45
CA GLU A 197 -9.50 4.86 -16.42
C GLU A 197 -9.51 3.47 -17.06
N GLN A 198 -8.41 2.74 -16.92
CA GLN A 198 -8.29 1.38 -17.43
C GLN A 198 -8.50 0.38 -16.28
N PHE A 199 -9.57 -0.37 -16.37
CA PHE A 199 -9.92 -1.40 -15.40
C PHE A 199 -9.36 -2.76 -15.79
N VAL A 200 -8.96 -3.58 -14.80
CA VAL A 200 -8.37 -4.89 -15.03
C VAL A 200 -9.14 -6.02 -14.32
N GLY A 201 -9.02 -7.24 -14.86
CA GLY A 201 -9.56 -8.44 -14.21
C GLY A 201 -11.07 -8.40 -13.91
N PRO A 202 -11.49 -8.78 -12.69
CA PRO A 202 -12.91 -8.78 -12.32
C PRO A 202 -13.53 -7.39 -12.25
N ALA A 203 -12.76 -6.35 -11.88
CA ALA A 203 -13.25 -4.97 -11.88
C ALA A 203 -13.73 -4.53 -13.27
N ALA A 204 -13.00 -4.89 -14.33
CA ALA A 204 -13.42 -4.63 -15.71
C ALA A 204 -14.76 -5.32 -16.05
N LEU A 205 -15.01 -6.52 -15.52
CA LEU A 205 -16.28 -7.22 -15.73
C LEU A 205 -17.44 -6.55 -14.96
N ILE A 206 -17.16 -5.96 -13.79
CA ILE A 206 -18.14 -5.20 -13.01
C ILE A 206 -18.45 -3.88 -13.73
N VAL A 207 -17.44 -3.17 -14.21
CA VAL A 207 -17.58 -1.90 -14.94
C VAL A 207 -18.41 -2.05 -16.22
N ALA A 208 -18.32 -3.19 -16.88
CA ALA A 208 -19.11 -3.50 -18.08
C ALA A 208 -20.62 -3.73 -17.82
N LEU A 209 -21.05 -3.81 -16.56
CA LEU A 209 -22.46 -3.99 -16.20
C LEU A 209 -23.26 -2.69 -16.39
N PRO A 210 -24.58 -2.78 -16.66
CA PRO A 210 -25.45 -1.62 -16.64
C PRO A 210 -25.36 -0.87 -15.30
N THR A 211 -25.43 0.46 -15.30
CA THR A 211 -25.12 1.33 -14.14
C THR A 211 -25.82 0.91 -12.85
N ARG A 212 -27.13 0.61 -12.91
CA ARG A 212 -27.88 0.20 -11.71
C ARG A 212 -27.39 -1.13 -11.14
N VAL A 213 -27.09 -2.10 -12.01
CA VAL A 213 -26.58 -3.42 -11.61
C VAL A 213 -25.16 -3.29 -11.09
N ARG A 214 -24.31 -2.52 -11.76
CA ARG A 214 -22.92 -2.24 -11.36
C ARG A 214 -22.88 -1.66 -9.94
N ARG A 215 -23.63 -0.58 -9.68
CA ARG A 215 -23.70 0.05 -8.36
C ARG A 215 -24.19 -0.92 -7.29
N GLY A 216 -25.23 -1.70 -7.58
CA GLY A 216 -25.71 -2.74 -6.65
C GLY A 216 -24.66 -3.79 -6.34
N VAL A 217 -23.91 -4.26 -7.35
CA VAL A 217 -22.80 -5.22 -7.17
C VAL A 217 -21.67 -4.60 -6.36
N VAL A 218 -21.26 -3.39 -6.68
CA VAL A 218 -20.19 -2.67 -5.96
C VAL A 218 -20.56 -2.50 -4.48
N ILE A 219 -21.73 -1.97 -4.18
CA ILE A 219 -22.19 -1.79 -2.79
C ILE A 219 -22.30 -3.14 -2.07
N GLY A 220 -22.88 -4.15 -2.71
CA GLY A 220 -22.98 -5.49 -2.14
C GLY A 220 -21.65 -6.12 -1.83
N LEU A 221 -20.65 -5.98 -2.71
CA LEU A 221 -19.30 -6.46 -2.47
C LEU A 221 -18.60 -5.68 -1.36
N PHE A 222 -18.74 -4.35 -1.29
CA PHE A 222 -18.21 -3.55 -0.18
C PHE A 222 -18.77 -3.99 1.16
N VAL A 223 -20.10 -4.08 1.28
CA VAL A 223 -20.75 -4.46 2.53
C VAL A 223 -20.36 -5.89 2.94
N ALA A 224 -20.41 -6.85 2.00
CA ALA A 224 -20.10 -8.23 2.29
C ALA A 224 -18.61 -8.40 2.68
N SER A 225 -17.68 -7.81 1.91
CA SER A 225 -16.25 -7.93 2.21
C SER A 225 -15.88 -7.23 3.52
N ALA A 226 -16.40 -6.02 3.77
CA ALA A 226 -16.16 -5.32 5.03
C ALA A 226 -16.71 -6.11 6.23
N ALA A 227 -17.91 -6.67 6.12
CA ALA A 227 -18.49 -7.51 7.17
C ALA A 227 -17.64 -8.75 7.45
N VAL A 228 -17.15 -9.43 6.41
CA VAL A 228 -16.26 -10.59 6.57
C VAL A 228 -14.95 -10.16 7.22
N ILE A 229 -14.28 -9.11 6.72
CA ILE A 229 -13.00 -8.63 7.25
C ILE A 229 -13.13 -8.30 8.75
N LEU A 230 -14.12 -7.50 9.12
CA LEU A 230 -14.33 -7.11 10.51
C LEU A 230 -14.68 -8.30 11.41
N ALA A 231 -15.42 -9.28 10.90
CA ALA A 231 -15.76 -10.48 11.65
C ALA A 231 -14.54 -11.39 11.90
N VAL A 232 -13.58 -11.43 10.97
CA VAL A 232 -12.45 -12.37 11.03
C VAL A 232 -11.11 -11.72 11.44
N ALA A 233 -11.02 -10.40 11.51
CA ALA A 233 -9.78 -9.69 11.83
C ALA A 233 -9.21 -10.08 13.21
N GLU A 234 -10.05 -10.05 14.25
CA GLU A 234 -9.68 -10.48 15.61
C GLU A 234 -9.19 -11.94 15.61
N PRO A 235 -10.00 -12.95 15.19
CA PRO A 235 -9.54 -14.33 15.19
C PRO A 235 -8.33 -14.59 14.30
N PHE A 236 -8.17 -13.87 13.21
CA PHE A 236 -6.97 -13.96 12.38
C PHE A 236 -5.73 -13.43 13.13
N ALA A 237 -5.85 -12.26 13.74
CA ALA A 237 -4.77 -11.66 14.51
C ALA A 237 -4.34 -12.55 15.70
N GLU A 238 -5.30 -13.10 16.44
CA GLU A 238 -5.02 -14.03 17.54
C GLU A 238 -4.36 -15.31 17.04
N SER A 239 -4.87 -15.88 15.94
CA SER A 239 -4.30 -17.11 15.37
C SER A 239 -2.85 -16.98 14.89
N LEU A 240 -2.41 -15.79 14.49
CA LEU A 240 -1.00 -15.52 14.17
C LEU A 240 -0.10 -15.67 15.41
N VAL A 241 -0.57 -15.17 16.55
CA VAL A 241 0.16 -15.25 17.82
C VAL A 241 0.17 -16.67 18.35
N ASP A 242 -1.00 -17.33 18.37
CA ASP A 242 -1.18 -18.69 18.89
C ASP A 242 -0.46 -19.73 18.04
N ALA A 243 -0.53 -19.62 16.69
CA ALA A 243 0.17 -20.52 15.80
C ALA A 243 1.68 -20.40 15.94
N GLY A 244 2.22 -19.20 16.15
CA GLY A 244 3.65 -18.99 16.44
C GLY A 244 4.09 -19.80 17.64
N GLY A 245 3.36 -19.68 18.74
CA GLY A 245 3.61 -20.47 19.95
C GLY A 245 3.49 -21.98 19.73
N ALA A 246 2.48 -22.44 18.99
CA ALA A 246 2.22 -23.85 18.74
C ALA A 246 3.30 -24.54 17.88
N ILE A 247 3.87 -23.84 16.89
CA ILE A 247 4.88 -24.42 15.99
C ILE A 247 6.33 -24.01 16.35
N GLY A 248 6.50 -23.25 17.43
CA GLY A 248 7.83 -22.81 17.90
C GLY A 248 8.48 -21.73 17.02
N ILE A 249 7.69 -20.97 16.27
CA ILE A 249 8.12 -19.82 15.50
C ILE A 249 7.78 -18.55 16.28
N ASP A 250 8.69 -17.57 16.28
CA ASP A 250 8.44 -16.27 16.92
C ASP A 250 7.13 -15.64 16.35
N SER A 251 6.13 -15.45 17.23
CA SER A 251 4.84 -14.87 16.87
C SER A 251 4.98 -13.48 16.25
N TYR A 252 5.95 -12.69 16.72
CA TYR A 252 6.29 -11.40 16.11
C TYR A 252 6.63 -11.53 14.62
N PHE A 253 7.39 -12.59 14.25
CA PHE A 253 7.75 -12.85 12.86
C PHE A 253 6.52 -13.19 12.00
N LEU A 254 5.59 -13.98 12.53
CA LEU A 254 4.35 -14.30 11.80
C LEU A 254 3.48 -13.05 11.61
N VAL A 255 3.31 -12.24 12.66
CA VAL A 255 2.56 -10.98 12.58
C VAL A 255 3.22 -10.03 11.59
N GLN A 256 4.55 -9.92 11.62
CA GLN A 256 5.28 -8.98 10.77
C GLN A 256 5.24 -9.33 9.28
N TRP A 257 5.14 -10.61 8.93
CA TRP A 257 5.27 -11.03 7.52
C TRP A 257 4.02 -11.67 6.94
N LEU A 258 3.35 -12.52 7.71
CA LEU A 258 2.21 -13.28 7.19
C LEU A 258 0.92 -12.45 7.21
N ALA A 259 0.74 -11.59 8.20
CA ALA A 259 -0.41 -10.69 8.23
C ALA A 259 -0.43 -9.72 7.04
N PRO A 260 0.68 -8.96 6.77
CA PRO A 260 0.73 -8.09 5.59
C PRO A 260 0.59 -8.85 4.27
N LEU A 261 1.21 -10.03 4.17
CA LEU A 261 1.10 -10.83 2.95
C LEU A 261 -0.35 -11.23 2.67
N ALA A 262 -1.15 -11.52 3.70
CA ALA A 262 -2.56 -11.85 3.54
C ALA A 262 -3.41 -10.62 3.18
N SER A 263 -3.22 -9.49 3.86
CA SER A 263 -4.02 -8.27 3.65
C SER A 263 -3.67 -7.54 2.35
N GLU A 264 -2.39 -7.51 1.95
CA GLU A 264 -1.91 -6.79 0.76
C GLU A 264 -1.84 -7.65 -0.51
N ALA A 265 -2.04 -8.98 -0.42
CA ALA A 265 -1.98 -9.87 -1.57
C ALA A 265 -2.82 -9.37 -2.78
N PRO A 266 -4.05 -8.85 -2.61
CA PRO A 266 -4.83 -8.32 -3.72
C PRO A 266 -4.18 -7.13 -4.39
N GLU A 267 -3.59 -6.20 -3.63
CA GLU A 267 -2.90 -5.02 -4.19
C GLU A 267 -1.70 -5.43 -5.05
N PHE A 268 -0.88 -6.36 -4.55
CA PHE A 268 0.24 -6.89 -5.32
C PHE A 268 -0.21 -7.55 -6.63
N ILE A 269 -1.26 -8.37 -6.57
CA ILE A 269 -1.76 -9.08 -7.75
C ILE A 269 -2.34 -8.10 -8.77
N ILE A 270 -3.11 -7.10 -8.32
CA ILE A 270 -3.65 -6.05 -9.19
C ILE A 270 -2.52 -5.24 -9.83
N ALA A 271 -1.53 -4.80 -9.04
CA ALA A 271 -0.38 -4.07 -9.56
C ALA A 271 0.41 -4.90 -10.60
N VAL A 272 0.62 -6.19 -10.36
CA VAL A 272 1.24 -7.10 -11.33
C VAL A 272 0.36 -7.25 -12.59
N MET A 273 -0.97 -7.31 -12.46
CA MET A 273 -1.88 -7.36 -13.61
C MET A 273 -1.80 -6.09 -14.46
N PHE A 274 -1.71 -4.90 -13.85
CA PHE A 274 -1.44 -3.65 -14.56
C PHE A 274 -0.09 -3.71 -15.30
N ALA A 275 0.97 -4.16 -14.62
CA ALA A 275 2.30 -4.29 -15.21
C ALA A 275 2.31 -5.26 -16.42
N LEU A 276 1.63 -6.42 -16.33
CA LEU A 276 1.49 -7.40 -17.43
C LEU A 276 0.77 -6.82 -18.65
N ARG A 277 -0.12 -5.85 -18.45
CA ARG A 277 -0.80 -5.13 -19.55
C ARG A 277 0.02 -4.00 -20.14
N GLY A 278 1.20 -3.70 -19.58
CA GLY A 278 2.08 -2.61 -20.01
C GLY A 278 1.72 -1.26 -19.38
N MET A 279 0.99 -1.28 -18.28
CA MET A 279 0.61 -0.11 -17.48
C MET A 279 1.53 0.00 -16.24
N GLY A 280 2.84 -0.16 -16.44
CA GLY A 280 3.80 -0.23 -15.34
C GLY A 280 3.85 1.04 -14.50
N ALA A 281 3.65 2.22 -15.10
CA ALA A 281 3.62 3.48 -14.37
C ALA A 281 2.41 3.56 -13.41
N ALA A 282 1.23 3.14 -13.85
CA ALA A 282 0.05 3.08 -12.99
C ALA A 282 0.24 2.05 -11.87
N ALA A 283 0.79 0.87 -12.20
CA ALA A 283 1.06 -0.19 -11.23
C ALA A 283 1.98 0.27 -10.09
N ILE A 284 3.09 0.95 -10.40
CA ILE A 284 3.99 1.46 -9.35
C ILE A 284 3.40 2.67 -8.62
N GLY A 285 2.61 3.49 -9.31
CA GLY A 285 1.90 4.62 -8.70
C GLY A 285 0.94 4.18 -7.60
N THR A 286 0.17 3.10 -7.83
CA THR A 286 -0.71 2.51 -6.80
C THR A 286 0.08 2.09 -5.57
N LEU A 287 1.22 1.41 -5.74
CA LEU A 287 2.06 0.98 -4.62
C LEU A 287 2.76 2.15 -3.89
N ILE A 288 3.07 3.25 -4.58
CA ILE A 288 3.59 4.47 -3.94
C ILE A 288 2.50 5.12 -3.08
N ALA A 289 1.28 5.23 -3.60
CA ALA A 289 0.13 5.78 -2.87
C ALA A 289 -0.20 4.95 -1.62
N SER A 290 -0.19 3.61 -1.74
CA SER A 290 -0.35 2.71 -0.59
C SER A 290 0.72 2.97 0.48
N LYS A 291 1.98 3.17 0.08
CA LYS A 291 3.06 3.47 1.01
C LYS A 291 2.92 4.84 1.69
N VAL A 292 2.39 5.85 1.01
CA VAL A 292 2.03 7.14 1.63
C VAL A 292 0.96 6.92 2.71
N ASN A 293 -0.07 6.12 2.42
CA ASN A 293 -1.10 5.75 3.37
C ASN A 293 -0.53 5.04 4.61
N GLN A 294 0.33 4.04 4.41
CA GLN A 294 0.96 3.28 5.50
C GLN A 294 1.77 4.18 6.45
N TRP A 295 2.62 5.09 5.91
CA TRP A 295 3.42 6.00 6.73
C TRP A 295 2.65 7.18 7.32
N SER A 296 1.42 7.41 6.90
CA SER A 296 0.61 8.52 7.39
C SER A 296 -0.61 8.04 8.18
N LEU A 297 -1.69 7.65 7.52
CA LEU A 297 -2.95 7.31 8.18
C LEU A 297 -2.81 6.06 9.05
N LEU A 298 -2.12 4.99 8.58
CA LEU A 298 -1.98 3.76 9.34
C LEU A 298 -1.16 4.01 10.62
N VAL A 299 0.08 4.48 10.49
CA VAL A 299 0.93 4.80 11.66
C VAL A 299 0.23 5.78 12.59
N GLY A 300 -0.44 6.80 12.02
CA GLY A 300 -1.14 7.83 12.79
C GLY A 300 -2.34 7.31 13.57
N SER A 301 -2.98 6.25 13.12
CA SER A 301 -4.14 5.65 13.80
C SER A 301 -3.78 4.73 14.96
N LEU A 302 -2.55 4.18 15.00
CA LEU A 302 -2.13 3.23 16.05
C LEU A 302 -2.22 3.81 17.47
N PRO A 303 -1.66 4.99 17.80
CA PRO A 303 -1.76 5.52 19.17
C PRO A 303 -3.20 5.89 19.54
N ILE A 304 -4.05 6.25 18.57
CA ILE A 304 -5.46 6.53 18.81
C ILE A 304 -6.20 5.24 19.18
N ALA A 305 -5.93 4.14 18.48
CA ALA A 305 -6.51 2.84 18.79
C ALA A 305 -6.02 2.31 20.14
N HIS A 306 -4.74 2.47 20.46
CA HIS A 306 -4.17 2.13 21.76
C HIS A 306 -4.87 2.88 22.91
N TRP A 307 -5.03 4.20 22.76
CA TRP A 307 -5.76 5.01 23.73
C TRP A 307 -7.23 4.58 23.87
N ALA A 308 -7.90 4.32 22.75
CA ALA A 308 -9.29 3.83 22.76
C ALA A 308 -9.44 2.45 23.41
N GLY A 309 -8.40 1.62 23.41
CA GLY A 309 -8.31 0.33 24.09
C GLY A 309 -8.06 0.42 25.60
N GLY A 310 -7.91 1.64 26.15
CA GLY A 310 -7.65 1.90 27.57
C GLY A 310 -6.20 2.19 27.91
N GLY A 311 -5.32 2.26 26.92
CA GLY A 311 -3.91 2.62 27.08
C GLY A 311 -3.67 4.13 27.27
N GLY A 312 -2.40 4.49 27.35
CA GLY A 312 -1.96 5.88 27.41
C GLY A 312 -2.13 6.62 26.07
N THR A 313 -1.72 7.91 26.05
CA THR A 313 -1.70 8.72 24.81
C THR A 313 -0.54 8.37 23.88
N ASP A 314 0.37 7.56 24.36
CA ASP A 314 1.60 7.22 23.66
C ASP A 314 1.74 5.70 23.60
N LEU A 315 1.86 5.16 22.38
CA LEU A 315 2.21 3.77 22.18
C LEU A 315 3.72 3.61 22.30
N ALA A 316 4.17 3.03 23.41
CA ALA A 316 5.58 2.80 23.68
C ALA A 316 6.17 1.77 22.71
N LEU A 317 7.44 1.94 22.36
CA LEU A 317 8.19 1.03 21.51
C LEU A 317 9.34 0.39 22.28
N ASP A 318 9.44 -0.92 22.25
CA ASP A 318 10.59 -1.65 22.75
C ASP A 318 11.83 -1.53 21.85
N ALA A 319 12.95 -2.07 22.29
CA ALA A 319 14.21 -1.99 21.54
C ALA A 319 14.11 -2.66 20.16
N ARG A 320 13.36 -3.75 20.02
CA ARG A 320 13.13 -4.46 18.75
C ARG A 320 12.29 -3.61 17.81
N GLN A 321 11.23 -3.01 18.31
CA GLN A 321 10.36 -2.13 17.50
C GLN A 321 11.12 -0.88 17.03
N ILE A 322 11.94 -0.26 17.88
CA ILE A 322 12.79 0.88 17.53
C ILE A 322 13.72 0.50 16.38
N GLU A 323 14.40 -0.65 16.47
CA GLU A 323 15.25 -1.19 15.42
C GLU A 323 14.48 -1.39 14.10
N GLU A 324 13.29 -2.00 14.17
CA GLU A 324 12.43 -2.26 13.02
C GLU A 324 11.94 -0.96 12.35
N PHE A 325 11.61 0.07 13.14
CA PHE A 325 11.28 1.40 12.60
C PHE A 325 12.46 2.06 11.90
N VAL A 326 13.68 1.99 12.47
CA VAL A 326 14.91 2.52 11.84
C VAL A 326 15.15 1.82 10.50
N LEU A 327 15.07 0.49 10.48
CA LEU A 327 15.27 -0.29 9.26
C LEU A 327 14.22 0.03 8.19
N THR A 328 12.96 0.17 8.59
CA THR A 328 11.84 0.47 7.68
C THR A 328 11.93 1.90 7.13
N ALA A 329 12.27 2.89 7.96
CA ALA A 329 12.47 4.27 7.55
C ALA A 329 13.67 4.38 6.60
N SER A 330 14.80 3.73 6.92
CA SER A 330 16.00 3.69 6.07
C SER A 330 15.72 3.09 4.70
N GLN A 331 14.97 1.98 4.66
CA GLN A 331 14.56 1.35 3.41
C GLN A 331 13.65 2.29 2.60
N THR A 332 12.75 3.03 3.27
CA THR A 332 11.86 3.96 2.59
C THR A 332 12.62 5.14 1.99
N VAL A 333 13.58 5.73 2.73
CA VAL A 333 14.44 6.80 2.21
C VAL A 333 15.26 6.31 1.01
N MET A 334 15.80 5.08 1.07
CA MET A 334 16.51 4.47 -0.06
C MET A 334 15.59 4.32 -1.28
N GLY A 335 14.39 3.77 -1.10
CA GLY A 335 13.42 3.59 -2.18
C GLY A 335 13.04 4.92 -2.84
N VAL A 336 12.73 5.94 -2.04
CA VAL A 336 12.43 7.30 -2.52
C VAL A 336 13.60 7.89 -3.30
N ALA A 337 14.83 7.79 -2.78
CA ALA A 337 16.01 8.32 -3.44
C ALA A 337 16.26 7.68 -4.82
N LEU A 338 15.98 6.38 -4.95
CA LEU A 338 16.13 5.63 -6.20
C LEU A 338 15.12 6.03 -7.28
N ILE A 339 13.90 6.46 -6.89
CA ILE A 339 12.85 6.88 -7.84
C ILE A 339 12.72 8.40 -7.98
N LEU A 340 13.53 9.18 -7.30
CA LEU A 340 13.42 10.64 -7.18
C LEU A 340 13.40 11.37 -8.53
N ALA A 341 14.08 10.81 -9.54
CA ALA A 341 14.09 11.31 -10.91
C ALA A 341 12.89 10.83 -11.76
N LEU A 342 11.89 10.21 -11.16
CA LEU A 342 10.73 9.57 -11.82
C LEU A 342 11.14 8.49 -12.85
N ARG A 343 12.27 7.83 -12.59
CA ARG A 343 12.80 6.74 -13.40
C ARG A 343 13.26 5.62 -12.49
N PHE A 344 12.65 4.45 -12.61
CA PHE A 344 12.99 3.30 -11.79
C PHE A 344 13.74 2.26 -12.63
N HIS A 345 15.04 2.17 -12.43
CA HIS A 345 15.91 1.26 -13.17
C HIS A 345 15.78 -0.18 -12.69
N TRP A 346 15.94 -1.15 -13.60
CA TRP A 346 15.87 -2.58 -13.27
C TRP A 346 16.90 -2.99 -12.21
N TRP A 347 18.11 -2.43 -12.24
CA TRP A 347 19.15 -2.71 -11.25
C TRP A 347 18.82 -2.11 -9.87
N SER A 348 18.14 -0.96 -9.80
CA SER A 348 17.64 -0.40 -8.54
C SER A 348 16.56 -1.30 -7.95
N ALA A 349 15.68 -1.85 -8.78
CA ALA A 349 14.67 -2.81 -8.36
C ALA A 349 15.30 -4.10 -7.80
N LEU A 350 16.32 -4.65 -8.51
CA LEU A 350 17.04 -5.81 -8.01
C LEU A 350 17.80 -5.51 -6.72
N GLY A 351 18.41 -4.33 -6.60
CA GLY A 351 19.11 -3.91 -5.37
C GLY A 351 18.16 -3.83 -4.18
N LEU A 352 16.97 -3.24 -4.36
CA LEU A 352 15.92 -3.20 -3.32
C LEU A 352 15.49 -4.61 -2.91
N ALA A 353 15.23 -5.50 -3.87
CA ALA A 353 14.84 -6.87 -3.58
C ALA A 353 15.96 -7.65 -2.86
N ALA A 354 17.21 -7.46 -3.26
CA ALA A 354 18.35 -8.12 -2.63
C ALA A 354 18.55 -7.68 -1.18
N ILE A 355 18.46 -6.37 -0.91
CA ILE A 355 18.58 -5.83 0.46
C ILE A 355 17.37 -6.29 1.31
N PHE A 356 16.16 -6.33 0.73
CA PHE A 356 15.00 -6.87 1.41
C PHE A 356 15.18 -8.36 1.73
N ALA A 357 15.70 -9.17 0.80
CA ALA A 357 15.97 -10.58 1.06
C ALA A 357 17.07 -10.78 2.13
N LEU A 358 18.10 -9.93 2.13
CA LEU A 358 19.21 -10.00 3.07
C LEU A 358 18.75 -9.81 4.53
N GLN A 359 17.72 -9.03 4.80
CA GLN A 359 17.21 -8.82 6.17
C GLN A 359 16.71 -10.09 6.86
N PHE A 360 16.32 -11.12 6.10
CA PHE A 360 15.90 -12.42 6.67
C PHE A 360 17.09 -13.27 7.11
N ALA A 361 18.28 -13.01 6.57
CA ALA A 361 19.52 -13.64 7.01
C ALA A 361 20.20 -12.87 8.16
N VAL A 362 19.89 -11.58 8.31
CA VAL A 362 20.44 -10.70 9.35
C VAL A 362 19.41 -10.58 10.46
N THR A 363 19.56 -11.38 11.51
CA THR A 363 18.58 -11.48 12.61
C THR A 363 19.03 -10.76 13.88
N ASP A 364 20.30 -10.42 14.00
CA ASP A 364 20.85 -9.72 15.16
C ASP A 364 20.69 -8.20 15.03
N THR A 365 20.48 -7.52 16.14
CA THR A 365 20.26 -6.07 16.24
C THR A 365 21.38 -5.26 15.60
N SER A 366 22.65 -5.63 15.86
CA SER A 366 23.81 -4.92 15.29
C SER A 366 23.84 -5.01 13.77
N GLY A 367 23.59 -6.19 13.21
CA GLY A 367 23.52 -6.42 11.77
C GLY A 367 22.38 -5.63 11.12
N ARG A 368 21.25 -5.49 11.77
CA ARG A 368 20.12 -4.70 11.27
C ARG A 368 20.40 -3.20 11.25
N TYR A 369 21.11 -2.67 12.27
CA TYR A 369 21.58 -1.27 12.23
C TYR A 369 22.65 -1.08 11.13
N VAL A 370 23.54 -2.04 10.91
CA VAL A 370 24.47 -1.99 9.77
C VAL A 370 23.72 -2.01 8.45
N LEU A 371 22.68 -2.85 8.31
CA LEU A 371 21.84 -2.88 7.11
C LEU A 371 21.12 -1.55 6.90
N SER A 372 20.61 -0.92 7.96
CA SER A 372 20.02 0.42 7.91
C SER A 372 21.02 1.47 7.44
N ALA A 373 22.26 1.42 7.95
CA ALA A 373 23.33 2.32 7.53
C ALA A 373 23.70 2.12 6.04
N VAL A 374 23.75 0.87 5.57
CA VAL A 374 23.96 0.55 4.14
C VAL A 374 22.83 1.12 3.27
N GLN A 375 21.58 0.98 3.69
CA GLN A 375 20.43 1.55 2.99
C GLN A 375 20.54 3.08 2.90
N LEU A 376 20.89 3.75 4.00
CA LEU A 376 21.09 5.20 4.03
C LEU A 376 22.29 5.63 3.17
N ALA A 377 23.39 4.87 3.15
CA ALA A 377 24.53 5.16 2.29
C ALA A 377 24.14 5.08 0.80
N ILE A 378 23.35 4.06 0.41
CA ILE A 378 22.81 3.95 -0.96
C ILE A 378 21.88 5.12 -1.26
N ALA A 379 21.04 5.52 -0.31
CA ALA A 379 20.16 6.67 -0.46
C ALA A 379 20.94 7.96 -0.70
N VAL A 380 22.02 8.21 0.05
CA VAL A 380 22.88 9.38 -0.12
C VAL A 380 23.50 9.40 -1.52
N VAL A 381 24.05 8.27 -1.98
CA VAL A 381 24.59 8.16 -3.34
C VAL A 381 23.52 8.45 -4.40
N ALA A 382 22.31 7.88 -4.24
CA ALA A 382 21.20 8.12 -5.16
C ALA A 382 20.76 9.60 -5.15
N LEU A 383 20.70 10.24 -3.97
CA LEU A 383 20.39 11.66 -3.84
C LEU A 383 21.43 12.55 -4.52
N ILE A 384 22.72 12.23 -4.40
CA ILE A 384 23.79 12.97 -5.10
C ILE A 384 23.61 12.85 -6.62
N VAL A 385 23.32 11.65 -7.12
CA VAL A 385 23.07 11.40 -8.55
C VAL A 385 21.83 12.15 -9.03
N HIS A 386 20.77 12.14 -8.25
CA HIS A 386 19.47 12.75 -8.59
C HIS A 386 19.29 14.16 -8.00
N ARG A 387 20.37 14.84 -7.58
CA ARG A 387 20.32 16.15 -6.86
C ARG A 387 19.43 17.20 -7.51
N ARG A 388 19.35 17.23 -8.85
CA ARG A 388 18.52 18.17 -9.62
C ARG A 388 17.02 17.91 -9.44
N SER A 389 16.63 16.72 -9.00
CA SER A 389 15.23 16.33 -8.77
C SER A 389 14.79 16.51 -7.31
N ILE A 390 15.69 16.78 -6.36
CA ILE A 390 15.38 16.90 -4.94
C ILE A 390 14.38 18.04 -4.70
N LEU A 391 14.78 19.27 -5.02
CA LEU A 391 13.93 20.45 -4.80
C LEU A 391 12.59 20.39 -5.57
N PRO A 392 12.56 20.03 -6.87
CA PRO A 392 11.30 19.88 -7.57
C PRO A 392 10.36 18.85 -6.94
N THR A 393 10.88 17.75 -6.39
CA THR A 393 10.07 16.70 -5.78
C THR A 393 9.59 17.09 -4.38
N LEU A 394 10.44 17.61 -3.52
CA LEU A 394 10.05 18.10 -2.18
C LEU A 394 9.10 19.30 -2.24
N ALA A 395 9.16 20.11 -3.29
CA ALA A 395 8.26 21.24 -3.48
C ALA A 395 6.91 20.84 -4.12
N ALA A 396 6.80 19.65 -4.75
CA ALA A 396 5.59 19.22 -5.46
C ALA A 396 4.33 19.20 -4.58
N PRO A 397 4.37 18.72 -3.31
CA PRO A 397 3.23 18.77 -2.41
C PRO A 397 2.65 20.18 -2.19
N PHE A 398 3.50 21.20 -2.25
CA PHE A 398 3.16 22.59 -1.91
C PHE A 398 2.89 23.49 -3.14
N ARG A 399 3.24 23.04 -4.34
CA ARG A 399 3.02 23.81 -5.58
C ARG A 399 1.60 23.59 -6.09
N ARG A 400 0.96 24.67 -6.57
CA ARG A 400 -0.33 24.54 -7.25
C ARG A 400 -0.17 23.69 -8.52
N PRO A 401 -1.17 22.84 -8.87
CA PRO A 401 -1.18 22.17 -10.17
C PRO A 401 -1.05 23.25 -11.26
N VAL A 402 -0.16 23.05 -12.20
CA VAL A 402 -0.14 23.88 -13.42
C VAL A 402 -1.38 23.44 -14.19
N SER A 403 -2.41 24.29 -14.22
CA SER A 403 -3.55 24.10 -15.09
C SER A 403 -2.99 23.87 -16.49
N ALA A 404 -3.33 22.75 -17.12
CA ALA A 404 -3.02 22.54 -18.53
C ALA A 404 -3.65 23.71 -19.29
N GLU A 405 -2.83 24.65 -19.77
CA GLU A 405 -3.29 25.65 -20.73
C GLU A 405 -3.86 24.85 -21.90
N HIS A 406 -5.16 24.94 -22.08
CA HIS A 406 -5.81 24.48 -23.28
C HIS A 406 -5.10 25.18 -24.46
N PRO A 407 -4.54 24.46 -25.43
CA PRO A 407 -4.07 25.05 -26.68
C PRO A 407 -5.30 25.35 -27.56
N GLY A 408 -6.12 26.29 -27.12
CA GLY A 408 -7.39 26.65 -27.76
C GLY A 408 -7.66 28.14 -27.66
N GLY A 409 -6.73 28.97 -28.15
CA GLY A 409 -6.89 30.43 -28.09
C GLY A 409 -6.06 31.21 -29.05
N SER A 410 -6.05 30.83 -30.35
CA SER A 410 -5.62 31.77 -31.36
C SER A 410 -6.18 31.43 -32.76
N GLU A 411 -7.52 31.36 -32.86
CA GLU A 411 -8.20 31.34 -34.11
C GLU A 411 -9.07 32.61 -34.30
N ARG A 412 -8.51 33.76 -33.89
CA ARG A 412 -9.06 35.09 -34.24
C ARG A 412 -7.94 35.98 -34.78
N ASP A 413 -7.41 35.61 -35.97
CA ASP A 413 -6.80 36.57 -36.88
C ASP A 413 -6.65 35.89 -38.25
N ARG A 414 -7.78 35.69 -38.94
CA ARG A 414 -7.80 35.58 -40.40
C ARG A 414 -8.19 36.93 -40.93
N PRO A 415 -7.33 37.64 -41.66
CA PRO A 415 -7.74 38.86 -42.33
C PRO A 415 -8.80 38.51 -43.39
N ARG A 416 -9.91 39.24 -43.36
CA ARG A 416 -10.91 39.23 -44.42
C ARG A 416 -10.23 39.66 -45.70
N MET A 417 -10.01 38.73 -46.64
CA MET A 417 -9.80 39.09 -48.03
C MET A 417 -11.14 39.48 -48.63
N THR A 418 -11.26 40.77 -48.94
CA THR A 418 -12.24 41.36 -49.85
C THR A 418 -12.00 40.83 -51.25
N ARG A 419 -12.95 40.13 -51.82
CA ARG A 419 -13.60 40.32 -53.13
C ARG A 419 -14.74 39.35 -53.28
#